data_70e519209f8c36d407886fa264365bc6
#
_entry.id   70e519209f8c36d407886fa264365bc6
#
_cell.length_a   1.000
_cell.length_b   1.000
_cell.length_c   1.000
_cell.angle_alpha   90.00
_cell.angle_beta   90.00
_cell.angle_gamma   90.00
#
_symmetry.space_group_name_H-M   'P 1'
#
loop_
_entity.id
_entity.type
_entity.pdbx_description
1 polymer ?
#
loop_
_entity_poly.entity_id
_entity_poly.type
_entity_poly.pdbx_seq_one_letter_code
_entity_poly.pdbx_strand_id
1 'polypeptide(L)'
;MSKQIVVHNINELDKYKNTILNNLNNSANMLQQVLNNNGALDAFKIFKFEKIATEPLSGNLENLIEVINQAHTYLISIMAVEYLNKLYPTQAFIIDWRNIPGYDIEPVGGTIIAECFSATSYKSNGKLVADLKRFACNTEVENKYEFFYDKDFTENHKEYYREKYPDIEIVKFKDIK
;
A
#
# COMPACT_ATOMS: atom_id res chain seq x y z
N MET A 1 6.63 15.08 -3.39
CA MET A 1 5.17 15.19 -3.10
C MET A 1 4.92 14.98 -1.62
N SER A 2 3.76 15.44 -1.09
CA SER A 2 3.34 15.11 0.28
C SER A 2 3.04 13.62 0.40
N LYS A 3 3.40 13.01 1.54
CA LYS A 3 3.01 11.63 1.90
C LYS A 3 1.63 11.55 2.59
N GLN A 4 0.95 12.67 2.75
CA GLN A 4 -0.46 12.73 3.12
C GLN A 4 -1.19 13.58 2.09
N ILE A 5 -2.27 13.06 1.57
CA ILE A 5 -3.07 13.72 0.54
C ILE A 5 -4.57 13.63 0.87
N VAL A 6 -5.32 14.64 0.44
CA VAL A 6 -6.78 14.60 0.45
C VAL A 6 -7.25 14.40 -0.99
N VAL A 7 -8.10 13.41 -1.20
CA VAL A 7 -8.67 13.03 -2.50
C VAL A 7 -10.13 13.42 -2.51
N HIS A 8 -10.46 14.50 -3.20
CA HIS A 8 -11.85 14.96 -3.42
C HIS A 8 -12.46 14.36 -4.70
N ASN A 9 -11.60 14.07 -5.68
CA ASN A 9 -12.00 13.50 -6.95
C ASN A 9 -11.03 12.37 -7.32
N ILE A 10 -11.60 11.24 -7.74
CA ILE A 10 -10.82 10.03 -8.09
C ILE A 10 -9.76 10.30 -9.18
N ASN A 11 -10.03 11.21 -10.12
CA ASN A 11 -9.09 11.57 -11.19
C ASN A 11 -7.79 12.23 -10.65
N GLU A 12 -7.80 12.73 -9.42
CA GLU A 12 -6.61 13.26 -8.77
C GLU A 12 -5.56 12.18 -8.49
N LEU A 13 -5.98 10.92 -8.40
CA LEU A 13 -5.10 9.79 -8.14
C LEU A 13 -4.18 9.46 -9.32
N ASP A 14 -4.59 9.77 -10.55
CA ASP A 14 -3.81 9.48 -11.76
C ASP A 14 -2.42 10.12 -11.72
N LYS A 15 -2.32 11.35 -11.21
CA LYS A 15 -1.00 12.01 -11.10
C LYS A 15 -0.06 11.29 -10.14
N TYR A 16 -0.58 10.75 -9.01
CA TYR A 16 0.21 10.01 -8.04
C TYR A 16 0.63 8.66 -8.60
N LYS A 17 -0.31 7.96 -9.23
CA LYS A 17 -0.06 6.69 -9.92
C LYS A 17 1.03 6.86 -10.99
N ASN A 18 0.90 7.87 -11.86
CA ASN A 18 1.90 8.15 -12.88
C ASN A 18 3.27 8.51 -12.27
N THR A 19 3.30 9.26 -11.18
CA THR A 19 4.57 9.58 -10.48
C THR A 19 5.22 8.32 -9.94
N ILE A 20 4.46 7.45 -9.28
CA ILE A 20 4.95 6.17 -8.76
C ILE A 20 5.54 5.32 -9.89
N LEU A 21 4.81 5.15 -10.99
CA LEU A 21 5.25 4.35 -12.13
C LEU A 21 6.51 4.93 -12.80
N ASN A 22 6.59 6.25 -12.96
CA ASN A 22 7.79 6.91 -13.51
C ASN A 22 9.01 6.71 -12.61
N ASN A 23 8.86 6.84 -11.28
CA ASN A 23 9.96 6.64 -10.33
C ASN A 23 10.37 5.17 -10.24
N LEU A 24 9.45 4.22 -10.40
CA LEU A 24 9.77 2.80 -10.55
C LEU A 24 10.58 2.53 -11.84
N ASN A 25 10.22 3.16 -12.95
CA ASN A 25 11.00 3.06 -14.20
C ASN A 25 12.42 3.61 -14.02
N ASN A 26 12.58 4.74 -13.30
CA ASN A 26 13.90 5.27 -12.96
C ASN A 26 14.71 4.26 -12.14
N SER A 27 14.07 3.66 -11.12
CA SER A 27 14.70 2.63 -10.30
C SER A 27 15.12 1.42 -11.14
N ALA A 28 14.26 0.93 -12.04
CA ALA A 28 14.57 -0.19 -12.93
C ALA A 28 15.81 0.09 -13.80
N ASN A 29 15.93 1.31 -14.36
CA ASN A 29 17.09 1.72 -15.13
C ASN A 29 18.37 1.74 -14.28
N MET A 30 18.29 2.23 -13.04
CA MET A 30 19.45 2.23 -12.11
C MET A 30 19.87 0.80 -11.75
N LEU A 31 18.91 -0.11 -11.49
CA LEU A 31 19.19 -1.52 -11.23
C LEU A 31 19.91 -2.18 -12.39
N GLN A 32 19.47 -1.93 -13.62
CA GLN A 32 20.11 -2.46 -14.82
C GLN A 32 21.56 -1.98 -14.94
N GLN A 33 21.84 -0.69 -14.65
CA GLN A 33 23.19 -0.15 -14.65
C GLN A 33 24.07 -0.82 -13.60
N VAL A 34 23.57 -1.02 -12.38
CA VAL A 34 24.29 -1.71 -11.31
C VAL A 34 24.64 -3.14 -11.71
N LEU A 35 23.70 -3.89 -12.27
CA LEU A 35 23.91 -5.27 -12.73
C LEU A 35 24.94 -5.35 -13.87
N ASN A 36 24.94 -4.37 -14.78
CA ASN A 36 25.86 -4.36 -15.90
C ASN A 36 27.30 -4.01 -15.50
N ASN A 37 27.49 -3.25 -14.42
CA ASN A 37 28.79 -2.69 -14.03
C ASN A 37 29.44 -3.41 -12.83
N ASN A 38 28.75 -4.38 -12.19
CA ASN A 38 29.23 -5.02 -10.98
C ASN A 38 29.08 -6.53 -11.05
N GLY A 39 29.92 -7.26 -10.33
CA GLY A 39 29.72 -8.68 -10.07
C GLY A 39 28.47 -8.93 -9.20
N ALA A 40 27.91 -10.14 -9.27
CA ALA A 40 26.65 -10.47 -8.60
C ALA A 40 26.65 -10.12 -7.11
N LEU A 41 27.70 -10.51 -6.37
CA LEU A 41 27.76 -10.23 -4.93
C LEU A 41 27.75 -8.71 -4.61
N ASP A 42 28.49 -7.93 -5.37
CA ASP A 42 28.57 -6.47 -5.15
C ASP A 42 27.27 -5.80 -5.57
N ALA A 43 26.65 -6.22 -6.67
CA ALA A 43 25.32 -5.75 -7.05
C ALA A 43 24.27 -5.98 -5.94
N PHE A 44 24.24 -7.19 -5.36
CA PHE A 44 23.30 -7.49 -4.25
C PHE A 44 23.60 -6.70 -2.97
N LYS A 45 24.87 -6.41 -2.67
CA LYS A 45 25.24 -5.50 -1.56
C LYS A 45 24.73 -4.08 -1.82
N ILE A 46 24.93 -3.55 -3.03
CA ILE A 46 24.43 -2.24 -3.44
C ILE A 46 22.90 -2.20 -3.30
N PHE A 47 22.18 -3.18 -3.84
CA PHE A 47 20.72 -3.24 -3.76
C PHE A 47 20.19 -3.24 -2.33
N LYS A 48 20.91 -3.88 -1.42
CA LYS A 48 20.45 -4.04 -0.03
C LYS A 48 20.84 -2.86 0.85
N PHE A 49 22.00 -2.27 0.66
CA PHE A 49 22.58 -1.36 1.64
C PHE A 49 22.74 0.07 1.14
N GLU A 50 22.67 0.32 -0.18
CA GLU A 50 22.85 1.65 -0.74
C GLU A 50 21.54 2.26 -1.22
N LYS A 51 21.49 3.60 -1.22
CA LYS A 51 20.33 4.36 -1.71
C LYS A 51 20.48 4.61 -3.20
N ILE A 52 20.12 3.63 -4.00
CA ILE A 52 20.28 3.66 -5.46
C ILE A 52 18.94 3.68 -6.21
N ALA A 53 17.85 3.41 -5.55
CA ALA A 53 16.51 3.41 -6.14
C ALA A 53 15.80 4.72 -5.85
N THR A 54 14.78 5.03 -6.63
CA THR A 54 14.03 6.28 -6.55
C THR A 54 12.77 6.06 -5.70
N GLU A 55 12.64 6.78 -4.58
CA GLU A 55 11.45 6.75 -3.74
C GLU A 55 10.21 7.11 -4.56
N PRO A 56 9.12 6.32 -4.45
CA PRO A 56 8.03 6.37 -5.43
C PRO A 56 7.31 7.71 -5.56
N LEU A 57 7.20 8.49 -4.48
CA LEU A 57 6.50 9.79 -4.50
C LEU A 57 7.44 10.98 -4.56
N SER A 58 8.48 10.99 -3.74
CA SER A 58 9.37 12.15 -3.63
C SER A 58 10.41 12.23 -4.73
N GLY A 59 10.77 11.09 -5.32
CA GLY A 59 11.86 10.99 -6.29
C GLY A 59 13.26 11.01 -5.65
N ASN A 60 13.39 11.07 -4.33
CA ASN A 60 14.67 11.01 -3.64
C ASN A 60 15.27 9.60 -3.74
N LEU A 61 16.60 9.52 -3.60
CA LEU A 61 17.25 8.21 -3.56
C LEU A 61 16.92 7.49 -2.26
N GLU A 62 16.60 6.21 -2.37
CA GLU A 62 16.26 5.33 -1.25
C GLU A 62 16.78 3.91 -1.51
N ASN A 63 16.77 3.08 -0.48
CA ASN A 63 17.12 1.67 -0.58
C ASN A 63 16.09 0.92 -1.45
N LEU A 64 16.58 0.00 -2.30
CA LEU A 64 15.70 -0.74 -3.22
C LEU A 64 14.59 -1.51 -2.51
N ILE A 65 14.88 -2.15 -1.39
CA ILE A 65 13.90 -2.96 -0.66
C ILE A 65 12.75 -2.08 -0.15
N GLU A 66 13.09 -0.90 0.38
CA GLU A 66 12.10 0.08 0.81
C GLU A 66 11.27 0.61 -0.35
N VAL A 67 11.91 0.91 -1.50
CA VAL A 67 11.20 1.39 -2.71
C VAL A 67 10.19 0.35 -3.19
N ILE A 68 10.56 -0.94 -3.22
CA ILE A 68 9.64 -2.02 -3.62
C ILE A 68 8.44 -2.08 -2.68
N ASN A 69 8.67 -2.08 -1.36
CA ASN A 69 7.61 -2.15 -0.37
C ASN A 69 6.68 -0.92 -0.44
N GLN A 70 7.26 0.27 -0.50
CA GLN A 70 6.51 1.53 -0.56
C GLN A 70 5.66 1.63 -1.84
N ALA A 71 6.25 1.34 -3.00
CA ALA A 71 5.55 1.46 -4.27
C ALA A 71 4.29 0.59 -4.33
N HIS A 72 4.40 -0.67 -3.92
CA HIS A 72 3.26 -1.58 -3.90
C HIS A 72 2.19 -1.14 -2.89
N THR A 73 2.59 -0.72 -1.67
CA THR A 73 1.63 -0.23 -0.67
C THR A 73 0.92 1.04 -1.16
N TYR A 74 1.64 1.98 -1.80
CA TYR A 74 1.03 3.20 -2.34
C TYR A 74 0.03 2.89 -3.46
N LEU A 75 0.35 1.96 -4.37
CA LEU A 75 -0.57 1.54 -5.42
C LEU A 75 -1.80 0.84 -4.84
N ILE A 76 -1.64 -0.01 -3.81
CA ILE A 76 -2.77 -0.63 -3.11
C ILE A 76 -3.65 0.43 -2.45
N SER A 77 -3.07 1.44 -1.80
CA SER A 77 -3.85 2.53 -1.19
C SER A 77 -4.64 3.34 -2.22
N ILE A 78 -4.06 3.59 -3.40
CA ILE A 78 -4.76 4.23 -4.52
C ILE A 78 -5.96 3.36 -4.96
N MET A 79 -5.73 2.06 -5.20
CA MET A 79 -6.79 1.13 -5.61
C MET A 79 -7.87 0.99 -4.52
N ALA A 80 -7.49 1.07 -3.24
CA ALA A 80 -8.42 1.06 -2.11
C ALA A 80 -9.34 2.29 -2.14
N VAL A 81 -8.81 3.49 -2.39
CA VAL A 81 -9.64 4.70 -2.54
C VAL A 81 -10.52 4.61 -3.78
N GLU A 82 -10.03 4.06 -4.90
CA GLU A 82 -10.88 3.78 -6.08
C GLU A 82 -12.03 2.82 -5.75
N TYR A 83 -11.79 1.82 -4.93
CA TYR A 83 -12.82 0.89 -4.44
C TYR A 83 -13.81 1.61 -3.51
N LEU A 84 -13.32 2.33 -2.51
CA LEU A 84 -14.16 3.06 -1.55
C LEU A 84 -14.99 4.16 -2.22
N ASN A 85 -14.46 4.84 -3.22
CA ASN A 85 -15.21 5.87 -3.96
C ASN A 85 -16.41 5.31 -4.72
N LYS A 86 -16.39 4.03 -5.14
CA LYS A 86 -17.56 3.37 -5.73
C LYS A 86 -18.66 3.11 -4.71
N LEU A 87 -18.29 2.83 -3.46
CA LEU A 87 -19.24 2.61 -2.36
C LEU A 87 -19.72 3.94 -1.76
N TYR A 88 -18.85 4.95 -1.73
CA TYR A 88 -19.07 6.24 -1.08
C TYR A 88 -18.71 7.40 -2.04
N PRO A 89 -19.48 7.61 -3.14
CA PRO A 89 -19.08 8.49 -4.24
C PRO A 89 -19.02 9.97 -3.89
N THR A 90 -19.62 10.38 -2.78
CA THR A 90 -19.59 11.79 -2.31
C THR A 90 -18.56 12.03 -1.20
N GLN A 91 -17.87 10.96 -0.75
CA GLN A 91 -16.92 11.04 0.34
C GLN A 91 -15.53 11.41 -0.18
N ALA A 92 -14.91 12.42 0.43
CA ALA A 92 -13.48 12.67 0.24
C ALA A 92 -12.66 11.81 1.21
N PHE A 93 -11.50 11.33 0.76
CA PHE A 93 -10.62 10.46 1.53
C PHE A 93 -9.25 11.09 1.76
N ILE A 94 -8.69 10.86 2.93
CA ILE A 94 -7.28 11.13 3.24
C ILE A 94 -6.52 9.84 3.03
N ILE A 95 -5.47 9.86 2.22
CA ILE A 95 -4.48 8.77 2.17
C ILE A 95 -3.26 9.23 2.95
N ASP A 96 -2.82 8.44 3.90
CA ASP A 96 -1.62 8.73 4.70
C ASP A 96 -0.55 7.67 4.49
N TRP A 97 0.47 8.01 3.73
CA TRP A 97 1.64 7.17 3.45
C TRP A 97 2.82 7.45 4.39
N ARG A 98 2.59 8.24 5.45
CA ARG A 98 3.62 8.49 6.46
C ARG A 98 3.72 7.29 7.39
N ASN A 99 4.92 6.99 7.84
CA ASN A 99 5.12 5.94 8.85
C ASN A 99 4.87 6.50 10.26
N ILE A 100 3.61 6.81 10.56
CA ILE A 100 3.15 7.35 11.86
C ILE A 100 1.92 6.57 12.33
N PRO A 101 1.58 6.60 13.63
CA PRO A 101 0.33 6.02 14.11
C PRO A 101 -0.90 6.63 13.43
N GLY A 102 -1.86 5.80 13.05
CA GLY A 102 -3.07 6.18 12.33
C GLY A 102 -3.53 5.06 11.41
N TYR A 103 -4.49 5.35 10.57
CA TYR A 103 -4.92 4.45 9.51
C TYR A 103 -4.40 4.96 8.16
N ASP A 104 -4.18 4.04 7.21
CA ASP A 104 -3.66 4.40 5.88
C ASP A 104 -4.68 5.21 5.07
N ILE A 105 -5.99 4.96 5.30
CA ILE A 105 -7.07 5.71 4.67
C ILE A 105 -8.14 6.04 5.69
N GLU A 106 -8.51 7.33 5.73
CA GLU A 106 -9.60 7.85 6.53
C GLU A 106 -10.46 8.81 5.69
N PRO A 107 -11.78 8.93 5.94
CA PRO A 107 -12.59 9.92 5.26
C PRO A 107 -12.39 11.32 5.88
N VAL A 108 -12.67 12.33 5.11
CA VAL A 108 -12.81 13.67 5.64
C VAL A 108 -14.15 13.79 6.37
N GLY A 109 -14.13 13.63 7.69
CA GLY A 109 -15.32 13.76 8.56
C GLY A 109 -16.29 12.60 8.52
N GLY A 110 -15.81 11.38 8.47
CA GLY A 110 -16.67 10.20 8.41
C GLY A 110 -16.26 9.05 9.32
N THR A 111 -16.97 7.91 9.18
CA THR A 111 -16.87 6.73 10.02
C THR A 111 -16.29 5.52 9.26
N ILE A 112 -15.31 5.76 8.41
CA ILE A 112 -14.64 4.72 7.63
C ILE A 112 -13.16 4.72 7.99
N ILE A 113 -12.57 3.56 8.20
CA ILE A 113 -11.12 3.42 8.33
C ILE A 113 -10.65 2.26 7.45
N ALA A 114 -9.46 2.41 6.87
CA ALA A 114 -8.86 1.33 6.11
C ALA A 114 -7.35 1.23 6.32
N GLU A 115 -6.86 -0.01 6.27
CA GLU A 115 -5.45 -0.36 6.19
C GLU A 115 -5.13 -0.93 4.83
N CYS A 116 -3.91 -0.70 4.41
CA CYS A 116 -3.39 -1.16 3.14
C CYS A 116 -2.01 -1.77 3.34
N PHE A 117 -1.78 -2.97 2.84
CA PHE A 117 -0.42 -3.51 2.85
C PHE A 117 -0.08 -4.30 1.59
N SER A 118 1.21 -4.38 1.34
CA SER A 118 1.80 -5.27 0.35
C SER A 118 2.85 -6.13 1.04
N ALA A 119 2.67 -7.43 0.97
CA ALA A 119 3.62 -8.40 1.50
C ALA A 119 3.71 -9.60 0.57
N THR A 120 4.78 -10.36 0.69
CA THR A 120 4.97 -11.60 -0.10
C THR A 120 3.94 -12.67 0.22
N SER A 121 3.33 -12.60 1.41
CA SER A 121 2.21 -13.43 1.83
C SER A 121 1.40 -12.70 2.90
N TYR A 122 0.08 -12.94 2.92
CA TYR A 122 -0.82 -12.41 3.96
C TYR A 122 -0.43 -12.84 5.38
N LYS A 123 0.38 -13.90 5.51
CA LYS A 123 0.96 -14.36 6.78
C LYS A 123 2.25 -13.62 7.16
N SER A 124 2.86 -12.91 6.22
CA SER A 124 4.14 -12.23 6.45
C SER A 124 4.04 -11.25 7.61
N ASN A 125 4.97 -11.36 8.55
CA ASN A 125 5.08 -10.50 9.73
C ASN A 125 3.80 -10.40 10.59
N GLY A 126 2.79 -11.26 10.36
CA GLY A 126 1.51 -11.20 11.08
C GLY A 126 0.70 -9.93 10.82
N LYS A 127 1.02 -9.16 9.77
CA LYS A 127 0.44 -7.83 9.50
C LYS A 127 -1.08 -7.90 9.42
N LEU A 128 -1.66 -8.77 8.59
CA LEU A 128 -3.11 -8.93 8.48
C LEU A 128 -3.77 -9.12 9.86
N VAL A 129 -3.25 -10.04 10.67
CA VAL A 129 -3.83 -10.32 11.99
C VAL A 129 -3.67 -9.15 12.95
N ALA A 130 -2.56 -8.43 12.88
CA ALA A 130 -2.32 -7.24 13.71
C ALA A 130 -3.33 -6.12 13.36
N ASP A 131 -3.57 -5.86 12.08
CA ASP A 131 -4.51 -4.84 11.62
C ASP A 131 -5.95 -5.22 11.97
N LEU A 132 -6.36 -6.48 11.73
CA LEU A 132 -7.70 -6.96 12.12
C LEU A 132 -7.95 -6.85 13.64
N LYS A 133 -6.94 -7.13 14.48
CA LYS A 133 -7.06 -6.93 15.93
C LYS A 133 -7.19 -5.44 16.29
N ARG A 134 -6.43 -4.57 15.63
CA ARG A 134 -6.52 -3.13 15.85
C ARG A 134 -7.90 -2.59 15.48
N PHE A 135 -8.45 -3.01 14.35
CA PHE A 135 -9.81 -2.67 13.94
C PHE A 135 -10.87 -3.18 14.93
N ALA A 136 -10.73 -4.40 15.41
CA ALA A 136 -11.68 -4.98 16.37
C ALA A 136 -11.71 -4.21 17.71
N CYS A 137 -10.60 -3.59 18.11
CA CYS A 137 -10.54 -2.73 19.29
C CYS A 137 -11.17 -1.34 19.08
N ASN A 138 -11.39 -0.90 17.84
CA ASN A 138 -12.03 0.36 17.54
C ASN A 138 -13.54 0.14 17.40
N THR A 139 -14.31 0.52 18.43
CA THR A 139 -15.78 0.38 18.48
C THR A 139 -16.52 1.64 18.00
N GLU A 140 -15.80 2.72 17.75
CA GLU A 140 -16.40 4.01 17.35
C GLU A 140 -16.64 4.10 15.84
N VAL A 141 -15.96 3.26 15.06
CA VAL A 141 -16.03 3.25 13.60
C VAL A 141 -16.79 2.02 13.11
N GLU A 142 -17.80 2.25 12.27
CA GLU A 142 -18.66 1.20 11.75
C GLU A 142 -18.07 0.48 10.52
N ASN A 143 -17.42 1.24 9.63
CA ASN A 143 -16.95 0.72 8.34
C ASN A 143 -15.42 0.54 8.36
N LYS A 144 -14.98 -0.70 8.36
CA LYS A 144 -13.56 -1.08 8.48
C LYS A 144 -13.16 -1.94 7.29
N TYR A 145 -12.08 -1.57 6.63
CA TYR A 145 -11.60 -2.23 5.43
C TYR A 145 -10.14 -2.59 5.53
N GLU A 146 -9.82 -3.83 5.15
CA GLU A 146 -8.46 -4.31 5.01
C GLU A 146 -8.16 -4.59 3.54
N PHE A 147 -7.26 -3.82 2.92
CA PHE A 147 -6.91 -3.93 1.51
C PHE A 147 -5.51 -4.49 1.32
N PHE A 148 -5.37 -5.51 0.49
CA PHE A 148 -4.06 -6.05 0.16
C PHE A 148 -4.03 -6.82 -1.16
N TYR A 149 -2.82 -7.16 -1.58
CA TYR A 149 -2.56 -8.07 -2.68
C TYR A 149 -1.83 -9.29 -2.16
N ASP A 150 -2.34 -10.47 -2.51
CA ASP A 150 -1.69 -11.75 -2.21
C ASP A 150 -2.18 -12.82 -3.20
N LYS A 151 -1.28 -13.62 -3.76
CA LYS A 151 -1.64 -14.69 -4.71
C LYS A 151 -2.28 -15.88 -4.01
N ASP A 152 -1.86 -16.18 -2.78
CA ASP A 152 -2.20 -17.41 -2.05
C ASP A 152 -3.41 -17.25 -1.13
N PHE A 153 -3.91 -16.03 -0.93
CA PHE A 153 -5.12 -15.79 -0.15
C PHE A 153 -6.36 -16.21 -0.94
N THR A 154 -7.09 -17.18 -0.42
CA THR A 154 -8.28 -17.79 -1.05
C THR A 154 -9.58 -17.35 -0.37
N GLU A 155 -10.73 -17.67 -0.97
CA GLU A 155 -12.02 -17.42 -0.35
C GLU A 155 -12.19 -18.14 1.00
N ASN A 156 -11.65 -19.35 1.16
CA ASN A 156 -11.68 -20.05 2.45
C ASN A 156 -10.90 -19.27 3.54
N HIS A 157 -9.81 -18.59 3.17
CA HIS A 157 -9.10 -17.72 4.11
C HIS A 157 -9.95 -16.49 4.45
N LYS A 158 -10.64 -15.90 3.46
CA LYS A 158 -11.54 -14.76 3.68
C LYS A 158 -12.69 -15.14 4.61
N GLU A 159 -13.33 -16.29 4.40
CA GLU A 159 -14.39 -16.79 5.26
C GLU A 159 -13.91 -17.01 6.69
N TYR A 160 -12.76 -17.66 6.89
CA TYR A 160 -12.17 -17.85 8.22
C TYR A 160 -11.96 -16.54 8.98
N TYR A 161 -11.45 -15.51 8.31
CA TYR A 161 -11.24 -14.21 8.96
C TYR A 161 -12.55 -13.45 9.16
N ARG A 162 -13.52 -13.57 8.25
CA ARG A 162 -14.84 -12.96 8.37
C ARG A 162 -15.62 -13.55 9.57
N GLU A 163 -15.55 -14.85 9.81
CA GLU A 163 -16.15 -15.46 11.01
C GLU A 163 -15.54 -14.90 12.30
N LYS A 164 -14.26 -14.63 12.30
CA LYS A 164 -13.52 -14.15 13.47
C LYS A 164 -13.63 -12.65 13.69
N TYR A 165 -13.80 -11.89 12.62
CA TYR A 165 -13.86 -10.42 12.58
C TYR A 165 -15.01 -9.97 11.68
N PRO A 166 -16.28 -10.18 12.09
CA PRO A 166 -17.45 -10.00 11.22
C PRO A 166 -17.68 -8.55 10.76
N ASP A 167 -17.19 -7.58 11.53
CA ASP A 167 -17.37 -6.14 11.26
C ASP A 167 -16.26 -5.56 10.35
N ILE A 168 -15.39 -6.42 9.80
CA ILE A 168 -14.26 -5.96 8.97
C ILE A 168 -14.37 -6.56 7.57
N GLU A 169 -14.46 -5.71 6.55
CA GLU A 169 -14.44 -6.16 5.17
C GLU A 169 -13.00 -6.36 4.69
N ILE A 170 -12.68 -7.58 4.28
CA ILE A 170 -11.37 -7.95 3.75
C ILE A 170 -11.44 -7.96 2.24
N VAL A 171 -10.68 -7.09 1.61
CA VAL A 171 -10.65 -6.91 0.15
C VAL A 171 -9.27 -7.27 -0.39
N LYS A 172 -9.20 -8.40 -1.06
CA LYS A 172 -8.01 -8.82 -1.79
C LYS A 172 -8.06 -8.34 -3.23
N PHE A 173 -7.07 -7.61 -3.68
CA PHE A 173 -6.90 -7.29 -5.09
C PHE A 173 -6.34 -8.48 -5.88
N LYS A 174 -6.79 -8.64 -7.12
CA LYS A 174 -6.33 -9.71 -8.03
C LYS A 174 -5.01 -9.35 -8.71
N ASP A 175 -4.71 -8.07 -8.82
CA ASP A 175 -3.55 -7.51 -9.49
C ASP A 175 -3.27 -6.11 -8.93
N ILE A 176 -2.04 -5.61 -9.08
CA ILE A 176 -1.63 -4.25 -8.75
C ILE A 176 -1.46 -3.49 -10.06
N LYS A 177 -2.21 -2.39 -10.24
CA LYS A 177 -2.27 -1.63 -11.52
C LYS A 177 -1.96 -0.17 -11.30
#